data_ed2b3596862eda7bdcdf266c640d0665
#
_entry.id   ed2b3596862eda7bdcdf266c640d0665
#
_cell.length_a   1.000
_cell.length_b   1.000
_cell.length_c   1.000
_cell.angle_alpha   90.00
_cell.angle_beta   90.00
_cell.angle_gamma   90.00
#
_symmetry.space_group_name_H-M   'P 1'
#
loop_
_entity.id
_entity.type
_entity.pdbx_description
1 polymer ?
#
loop_
_entity_poly.entity_id
_entity_poly.type
_entity_poly.pdbx_seq_one_letter_code
_entity_poly.pdbx_strand_id
1 'polypeptide(L)'
;MKTNDPSVELILISISGEDHPGVTASLTGILASYNAVILDIGQADIHHLLSLGILFQTTSDVSGDIMKDLLFKAYELNLKIRFTPITPDDYQSWVDRQGKSRWIITILGRKITARHLALTSTVIAEQGLNIDGIQRLTGRMPLGADELSDSKACVEFSVRGDPHDYHEFQSRFMQVSTDEGFDISLQEDNIFRRSRRLICFDMTYAHQDGDILLLW
;
A
#
# COMPACT_ATOMS: atom_id res chain seq x y z
N MET A 1 -0.91 -40.24 -28.57
CA MET A 1 -0.65 -39.82 -27.20
C MET A 1 -0.58 -38.29 -27.24
N LYS A 2 -1.62 -37.58 -26.75
CA LYS A 2 -1.53 -36.16 -26.53
C LYS A 2 -0.62 -35.97 -25.31
N THR A 3 0.56 -35.43 -25.47
CA THR A 3 1.36 -34.91 -24.39
C THR A 3 0.55 -33.78 -23.76
N ASN A 4 -0.04 -34.04 -22.61
CA ASN A 4 -0.67 -33.02 -21.78
C ASN A 4 0.49 -32.16 -21.24
N ASP A 5 0.87 -31.14 -21.97
CA ASP A 5 1.74 -30.11 -21.45
C ASP A 5 0.99 -29.44 -20.27
N PRO A 6 1.56 -29.39 -19.06
CA PRO A 6 0.83 -28.87 -17.91
C PRO A 6 0.46 -27.39 -18.17
N SER A 7 -0.83 -27.09 -18.02
CA SER A 7 -1.31 -25.73 -18.23
C SER A 7 -0.81 -24.81 -17.11
N VAL A 8 -0.50 -23.57 -17.47
CA VAL A 8 -0.13 -22.52 -16.51
C VAL A 8 -1.35 -22.12 -15.70
N GLU A 9 -1.20 -22.03 -14.40
CA GLU A 9 -2.21 -21.58 -13.46
C GLU A 9 -1.70 -20.37 -12.68
N LEU A 10 -2.59 -19.39 -12.47
CA LEU A 10 -2.35 -18.20 -11.66
C LEU A 10 -3.23 -18.29 -10.42
N ILE A 11 -2.62 -18.19 -9.25
CA ILE A 11 -3.32 -18.34 -7.97
C ILE A 11 -2.95 -17.18 -7.06
N LEU A 12 -3.98 -16.45 -6.61
CA LEU A 12 -3.86 -15.48 -5.53
C LEU A 12 -4.17 -16.18 -4.21
N ILE A 13 -3.23 -16.14 -3.28
CA ILE A 13 -3.48 -16.52 -1.90
C ILE A 13 -3.66 -15.28 -1.03
N SER A 14 -4.69 -15.31 -0.19
CA SER A 14 -4.93 -14.29 0.83
C SER A 14 -4.84 -14.95 2.20
N ILE A 15 -3.94 -14.45 3.03
CA ILE A 15 -3.61 -15.00 4.33
C ILE A 15 -3.85 -13.95 5.39
N SER A 16 -4.47 -14.35 6.50
CA SER A 16 -4.70 -13.45 7.64
C SER A 16 -4.62 -14.19 8.97
N GLY A 17 -4.15 -13.52 10.00
CA GLY A 17 -4.04 -14.06 11.36
C GLY A 17 -3.12 -13.23 12.22
N GLU A 18 -2.70 -13.78 13.35
CA GLU A 18 -1.73 -13.13 14.23
C GLU A 18 -0.34 -13.17 13.59
N ASP A 19 0.34 -12.01 13.58
CA ASP A 19 1.69 -11.91 13.03
C ASP A 19 2.74 -12.38 14.03
N HIS A 20 3.68 -13.17 13.54
CA HIS A 20 4.85 -13.58 14.27
C HIS A 20 6.04 -13.87 13.32
N PRO A 21 7.28 -13.80 13.84
CA PRO A 21 8.46 -14.02 13.02
C PRO A 21 8.44 -15.36 12.27
N GLY A 22 8.75 -15.32 10.98
CA GLY A 22 8.89 -16.51 10.14
C GLY A 22 7.64 -16.93 9.36
N VAL A 23 6.49 -16.27 9.54
CA VAL A 23 5.26 -16.57 8.77
C VAL A 23 5.52 -16.46 7.27
N THR A 24 5.95 -15.31 6.79
CA THR A 24 6.21 -15.08 5.36
C THR A 24 7.28 -16.02 4.82
N ALA A 25 8.36 -16.24 5.57
CA ALA A 25 9.43 -17.16 5.19
C ALA A 25 8.94 -18.62 5.03
N SER A 26 8.09 -19.07 5.95
CA SER A 26 7.54 -20.45 5.89
C SER A 26 6.65 -20.65 4.66
N LEU A 27 5.79 -19.67 4.36
CA LEU A 27 4.85 -19.75 3.24
C LEU A 27 5.57 -19.61 1.89
N THR A 28 6.49 -18.66 1.76
CA THR A 28 7.30 -18.50 0.54
C THR A 28 8.27 -19.64 0.34
N GLY A 29 8.76 -20.28 1.41
CA GLY A 29 9.57 -21.48 1.35
C GLY A 29 8.85 -22.66 0.69
N ILE A 30 7.55 -22.83 0.96
CA ILE A 30 6.74 -23.84 0.27
C ILE A 30 6.64 -23.51 -1.22
N LEU A 31 6.31 -22.29 -1.59
CA LEU A 31 6.25 -21.87 -3.00
C LEU A 31 7.58 -22.08 -3.71
N ALA A 32 8.70 -21.80 -3.04
CA ALA A 32 10.03 -22.01 -3.57
C ALA A 32 10.35 -23.49 -3.82
N SER A 33 9.88 -24.40 -2.97
CA SER A 33 10.12 -25.85 -3.15
C SER A 33 9.47 -26.44 -4.42
N TYR A 34 8.45 -25.76 -4.93
CA TYR A 34 7.76 -26.10 -6.19
C TYR A 34 8.19 -25.19 -7.37
N ASN A 35 9.21 -24.36 -7.22
CA ASN A 35 9.65 -23.39 -8.22
C ASN A 35 8.53 -22.46 -8.71
N ALA A 36 7.54 -22.13 -7.86
CA ALA A 36 6.49 -21.18 -8.20
C ALA A 36 7.07 -19.78 -8.45
N VAL A 37 6.56 -19.09 -9.47
CA VAL A 37 7.00 -17.75 -9.83
C VAL A 37 6.07 -16.72 -9.13
N ILE A 38 6.64 -15.87 -8.30
CA ILE A 38 5.87 -14.79 -7.65
C ILE A 38 5.67 -13.67 -8.65
N LEU A 39 4.40 -13.31 -8.89
CA LEU A 39 3.98 -12.21 -9.78
C LEU A 39 3.72 -10.93 -9.01
N ASP A 40 3.18 -11.05 -7.79
CA ASP A 40 2.96 -9.92 -6.88
C ASP A 40 2.91 -10.38 -5.43
N ILE A 41 3.28 -9.50 -4.51
CA ILE A 41 3.23 -9.76 -3.08
C ILE A 41 2.96 -8.46 -2.31
N GLY A 42 2.02 -8.50 -1.37
CA GLY A 42 1.71 -7.39 -0.49
C GLY A 42 1.46 -7.87 0.93
N GLN A 43 2.04 -7.17 1.90
CA GLN A 43 1.85 -7.44 3.32
C GLN A 43 1.47 -6.17 4.07
N ALA A 44 0.51 -6.28 4.96
CA ALA A 44 0.16 -5.23 5.92
C ALA A 44 0.05 -5.83 7.31
N ASP A 45 0.48 -5.06 8.32
CA ASP A 45 0.33 -5.37 9.74
C ASP A 45 -0.44 -4.23 10.43
N ILE A 46 -1.57 -4.58 11.06
CA ILE A 46 -2.35 -3.65 11.88
C ILE A 46 -2.66 -4.33 13.21
N HIS A 47 -2.10 -3.82 14.30
CA HIS A 47 -2.33 -4.31 15.66
C HIS A 47 -2.06 -5.83 15.78
N HIS A 48 -0.90 -6.29 15.32
CA HIS A 48 -0.48 -7.70 15.30
C HIS A 48 -1.32 -8.61 14.40
N LEU A 49 -2.19 -8.05 13.57
CA LEU A 49 -2.92 -8.81 12.57
C LEU A 49 -2.22 -8.67 11.21
N LEU A 50 -1.65 -9.79 10.76
CA LEU A 50 -1.09 -9.94 9.43
C LEU A 50 -2.20 -10.02 8.40
N SER A 51 -2.05 -9.29 7.31
CA SER A 51 -2.74 -9.49 6.05
C SER A 51 -1.70 -9.63 4.95
N LEU A 52 -1.58 -10.82 4.35
CA LEU A 52 -0.58 -11.13 3.33
C LEU A 52 -1.29 -11.65 2.08
N GLY A 53 -1.04 -11.00 0.95
CA GLY A 53 -1.46 -11.45 -0.37
C GLY A 53 -0.24 -11.88 -1.19
N ILE A 54 -0.31 -13.03 -1.85
CA ILE A 54 0.71 -13.49 -2.80
C ILE A 54 0.01 -13.98 -4.07
N LEU A 55 0.34 -13.37 -5.20
CA LEU A 55 -0.06 -13.85 -6.52
C LEU A 55 1.12 -14.60 -7.13
N PHE A 56 0.92 -15.86 -7.49
CA PHE A 56 1.96 -16.68 -8.06
C PHE A 56 1.47 -17.49 -9.26
N GLN A 57 2.42 -17.81 -10.12
CA GLN A 57 2.24 -18.68 -11.25
C GLN A 57 2.83 -20.05 -10.96
N THR A 58 2.13 -21.09 -11.36
CA THR A 58 2.55 -22.49 -11.26
C THR A 58 1.99 -23.29 -12.44
N THR A 59 2.16 -24.59 -12.41
CA THR A 59 1.58 -25.51 -13.39
C THR A 59 0.52 -26.40 -12.77
N SER A 60 -0.44 -26.86 -13.58
CA SER A 60 -1.61 -27.63 -13.12
C SER A 60 -1.28 -29.00 -12.52
N ASP A 61 -0.08 -29.54 -12.79
CA ASP A 61 0.38 -30.81 -12.24
C ASP A 61 0.84 -30.71 -10.77
N VAL A 62 1.26 -29.52 -10.31
CA VAL A 62 1.76 -29.30 -8.94
C VAL A 62 0.90 -28.34 -8.12
N SER A 63 -0.03 -27.64 -8.73
CA SER A 63 -0.86 -26.62 -8.04
C SER A 63 -1.65 -27.19 -6.86
N GLY A 64 -2.19 -28.42 -7.00
CA GLY A 64 -2.90 -29.09 -5.92
C GLY A 64 -2.01 -29.41 -4.72
N ASP A 65 -0.78 -29.84 -4.94
CA ASP A 65 0.18 -30.13 -3.86
C ASP A 65 0.63 -28.84 -3.16
N ILE A 66 0.87 -27.77 -3.91
CA ILE A 66 1.17 -26.43 -3.36
C ILE A 66 0.04 -25.97 -2.44
N MET A 67 -1.21 -26.03 -2.91
CA MET A 67 -2.37 -25.60 -2.11
C MET A 67 -2.53 -26.43 -0.85
N LYS A 68 -2.32 -27.74 -0.93
CA LYS A 68 -2.37 -28.65 0.21
C LYS A 68 -1.29 -28.29 1.25
N ASP A 69 -0.05 -28.13 0.84
CA ASP A 69 1.06 -27.85 1.75
C ASP A 69 0.93 -26.44 2.39
N LEU A 70 0.48 -25.44 1.63
CA LEU A 70 0.16 -24.11 2.16
C LEU A 70 -1.00 -24.17 3.16
N LEU A 71 -2.04 -24.97 2.90
CA LEU A 71 -3.17 -25.15 3.82
C LEU A 71 -2.72 -25.75 5.15
N PHE A 72 -1.91 -26.81 5.11
CA PHE A 72 -1.36 -27.43 6.31
C PHE A 72 -0.47 -26.46 7.09
N LYS A 73 0.39 -25.73 6.40
CA LYS A 73 1.27 -24.74 7.04
C LYS A 73 0.46 -23.60 7.67
N ALA A 74 -0.56 -23.10 6.98
CA ALA A 74 -1.44 -22.08 7.54
C ALA A 74 -2.17 -22.58 8.81
N TYR A 75 -2.62 -23.84 8.80
CA TYR A 75 -3.22 -24.46 9.98
C TYR A 75 -2.23 -24.56 11.15
N GLU A 76 -1.00 -25.03 10.92
CA GLU A 76 0.06 -25.09 11.95
C GLU A 76 0.35 -23.73 12.57
N LEU A 77 0.31 -22.67 11.75
CA LEU A 77 0.57 -21.29 12.15
C LEU A 77 -0.69 -20.56 12.67
N ASN A 78 -1.82 -21.25 12.80
CA ASN A 78 -3.11 -20.68 13.19
C ASN A 78 -3.55 -19.48 12.30
N LEU A 79 -3.27 -19.58 11.00
CA LEU A 79 -3.61 -18.57 10.00
C LEU A 79 -4.81 -19.03 9.18
N LYS A 80 -5.58 -18.05 8.71
CA LYS A 80 -6.62 -18.26 7.70
C LYS A 80 -6.00 -18.07 6.32
N ILE A 81 -6.24 -19.01 5.40
CA ILE A 81 -5.80 -18.94 4.02
C ILE A 81 -6.99 -19.11 3.08
N ARG A 82 -6.97 -18.33 1.99
CA ARG A 82 -7.94 -18.42 0.90
C ARG A 82 -7.20 -18.48 -0.42
N PHE A 83 -7.59 -19.41 -1.29
CA PHE A 83 -7.08 -19.55 -2.65
C PHE A 83 -8.10 -18.98 -3.64
N THR A 84 -7.64 -18.15 -4.57
CA THR A 84 -8.46 -17.57 -5.63
C THR A 84 -7.75 -17.77 -6.95
N PRO A 85 -8.25 -18.66 -7.83
CA PRO A 85 -7.74 -18.77 -9.20
C PRO A 85 -7.95 -17.46 -9.94
N ILE A 86 -6.95 -17.05 -10.71
CA ILE A 86 -6.98 -15.84 -11.54
C ILE A 86 -6.91 -16.27 -13.00
N THR A 87 -7.80 -15.75 -13.85
CA THR A 87 -7.73 -16.03 -15.27
C THR A 87 -6.62 -15.21 -15.94
N PRO A 88 -6.01 -15.70 -17.03
CA PRO A 88 -5.02 -14.91 -17.77
C PRO A 88 -5.57 -13.54 -18.22
N ASP A 89 -6.83 -13.47 -18.60
CA ASP A 89 -7.48 -12.21 -19.03
C ASP A 89 -7.64 -11.22 -17.88
N ASP A 90 -8.03 -11.70 -16.68
CA ASP A 90 -8.11 -10.86 -15.48
C ASP A 90 -6.73 -10.35 -15.07
N TYR A 91 -5.71 -11.21 -15.15
CA TYR A 91 -4.33 -10.83 -14.87
C TYR A 91 -3.84 -9.76 -15.85
N GLN A 92 -4.05 -9.97 -17.17
CA GLN A 92 -3.64 -9.00 -18.18
C GLN A 92 -4.36 -7.65 -17.99
N SER A 93 -5.66 -7.68 -17.74
CA SER A 93 -6.44 -6.47 -17.44
C SER A 93 -5.94 -5.73 -16.20
N TRP A 94 -5.45 -6.47 -15.21
CA TRP A 94 -4.85 -5.89 -14.02
C TRP A 94 -3.48 -5.27 -14.32
N VAL A 95 -2.62 -5.94 -15.11
CA VAL A 95 -1.31 -5.43 -15.54
C VAL A 95 -1.47 -4.14 -16.36
N ASP A 96 -2.42 -4.11 -17.29
CA ASP A 96 -2.67 -2.92 -18.13
C ASP A 96 -3.06 -1.70 -17.29
N ARG A 97 -3.77 -1.91 -16.18
CA ARG A 97 -4.09 -0.84 -15.22
C ARG A 97 -2.89 -0.35 -14.41
N GLN A 98 -1.80 -1.14 -14.32
CA GLN A 98 -0.58 -0.75 -13.61
C GLN A 98 0.19 0.37 -14.32
N GLY A 99 0.01 0.55 -15.65
CA GLY A 99 0.68 1.59 -16.44
C GLY A 99 0.13 3.00 -16.26
N LYS A 100 -0.91 3.21 -15.44
CA LYS A 100 -1.48 4.54 -15.17
C LYS A 100 -0.62 5.35 -14.21
N SER A 101 -0.80 6.67 -14.24
CA SER A 101 -0.15 7.61 -13.31
C SER A 101 -0.41 7.22 -11.85
N ARG A 102 0.58 7.45 -11.02
CA ARG A 102 0.49 7.21 -9.58
C ARG A 102 0.67 8.51 -8.83
N TRP A 103 -0.07 8.65 -7.77
CA TRP A 103 -0.06 9.82 -6.91
C TRP A 103 0.16 9.40 -5.45
N ILE A 104 0.92 10.21 -4.74
CA ILE A 104 1.07 10.12 -3.29
C ILE A 104 0.36 11.31 -2.68
N ILE A 105 -0.63 11.04 -1.86
CA ILE A 105 -1.37 12.05 -1.11
C ILE A 105 -1.05 11.86 0.36
N THR A 106 -0.46 12.87 0.96
CA THR A 106 -0.07 12.82 2.37
C THR A 106 -0.92 13.81 3.16
N ILE A 107 -1.60 13.34 4.19
CA ILE A 107 -2.33 14.19 5.15
C ILE A 107 -1.57 14.25 6.46
N LEU A 108 -1.45 15.45 7.00
CA LEU A 108 -0.70 15.74 8.23
C LEU A 108 -1.55 16.61 9.15
N GLY A 109 -1.71 16.20 10.40
CA GLY A 109 -2.44 16.97 11.40
C GLY A 109 -2.09 16.52 12.81
N ARG A 110 -2.57 17.23 13.83
CA ARG A 110 -2.41 16.82 15.23
C ARG A 110 -3.11 15.48 15.50
N LYS A 111 -4.27 15.29 14.89
CA LYS A 111 -5.09 14.10 15.01
C LYS A 111 -5.76 13.81 13.66
N ILE A 112 -5.60 12.61 13.15
CA ILE A 112 -6.31 12.17 11.95
C ILE A 112 -7.58 11.43 12.37
N THR A 113 -8.72 11.93 11.93
CA THR A 113 -10.04 11.37 12.23
C THR A 113 -10.58 10.59 11.04
N ALA A 114 -11.62 9.78 11.26
CA ALA A 114 -12.34 9.10 10.18
C ALA A 114 -12.92 10.11 9.16
N ARG A 115 -13.32 11.31 9.60
CA ARG A 115 -13.82 12.38 8.72
C ARG A 115 -12.73 12.83 7.73
N HIS A 116 -11.50 13.05 8.19
CA HIS A 116 -10.38 13.42 7.32
C HIS A 116 -10.12 12.36 6.24
N LEU A 117 -10.12 11.07 6.63
CA LEU A 117 -9.96 9.97 5.68
C LEU A 117 -11.12 9.87 4.69
N ALA A 118 -12.36 10.04 5.17
CA ALA A 118 -13.55 9.99 4.32
C ALA A 118 -13.54 11.11 3.27
N LEU A 119 -13.28 12.35 3.67
CA LEU A 119 -13.21 13.49 2.75
C LEU A 119 -12.08 13.32 1.72
N THR A 120 -10.89 12.93 2.17
CA THR A 120 -9.77 12.66 1.27
C THR A 120 -10.12 11.56 0.25
N SER A 121 -10.71 10.46 0.71
CA SER A 121 -11.13 9.36 -0.17
C SER A 121 -12.24 9.77 -1.13
N THR A 122 -13.15 10.64 -0.71
CA THR A 122 -14.22 11.17 -1.57
C THR A 122 -13.64 12.00 -2.72
N VAL A 123 -12.72 12.92 -2.44
CA VAL A 123 -12.05 13.72 -3.48
C VAL A 123 -11.31 12.84 -4.49
N ILE A 124 -10.64 11.79 -4.00
CA ILE A 124 -9.95 10.81 -4.87
C ILE A 124 -10.97 10.11 -5.79
N ALA A 125 -12.08 9.63 -5.23
CA ALA A 125 -13.10 8.90 -5.97
C ALA A 125 -13.84 9.79 -7.00
N GLU A 126 -14.14 11.05 -6.66
CA GLU A 126 -14.78 12.03 -7.56
C GLU A 126 -13.94 12.26 -8.83
N GLN A 127 -12.61 12.12 -8.74
CA GLN A 127 -11.70 12.23 -9.89
C GLN A 127 -11.47 10.91 -10.64
N GLY A 128 -12.22 9.86 -10.31
CA GLY A 128 -12.11 8.55 -10.96
C GLY A 128 -10.84 7.78 -10.63
N LEU A 129 -10.16 8.14 -9.54
CA LEU A 129 -8.92 7.53 -9.10
C LEU A 129 -9.18 6.36 -8.15
N ASN A 130 -8.26 5.38 -8.13
CA ASN A 130 -8.30 4.24 -7.21
C ASN A 130 -7.25 4.39 -6.11
N ILE A 131 -7.64 4.05 -4.88
CA ILE A 131 -6.70 3.97 -3.76
C ILE A 131 -6.10 2.56 -3.74
N ASP A 132 -4.80 2.46 -3.96
CA ASP A 132 -4.05 1.20 -3.92
C ASP A 132 -3.62 0.84 -2.49
N GLY A 133 -3.41 1.83 -1.63
CA GLY A 133 -3.00 1.63 -0.25
C GLY A 133 -3.15 2.88 0.60
N ILE A 134 -3.35 2.65 1.90
CA ILE A 134 -3.36 3.71 2.91
C ILE A 134 -2.42 3.27 4.03
N GLN A 135 -1.47 4.12 4.40
CA GLN A 135 -0.50 3.82 5.43
C GLN A 135 -0.33 4.98 6.40
N ARG A 136 -0.30 4.69 7.70
CA ARG A 136 0.11 5.64 8.71
C ARG A 136 1.64 5.66 8.78
N LEU A 137 2.25 6.83 8.57
CA LEU A 137 3.71 7.01 8.57
C LEU A 137 4.26 7.34 9.97
N THR A 138 3.44 7.90 10.85
CA THR A 138 3.86 8.26 12.21
C THR A 138 3.62 7.14 13.21
N GLY A 139 4.36 7.16 14.31
CA GLY A 139 4.17 6.26 15.44
C GLY A 139 2.72 6.28 15.97
N ARG A 140 2.35 5.21 16.65
CA ARG A 140 1.04 5.07 17.31
C ARG A 140 1.12 5.74 18.69
N MET A 141 0.09 6.49 19.06
CA MET A 141 0.02 7.15 20.37
C MET A 141 -0.58 6.20 21.41
N PRO A 142 -0.04 6.19 22.65
CA PRO A 142 -0.69 5.50 23.76
C PRO A 142 -2.09 6.07 24.03
N LEU A 143 -3.00 5.23 24.49
CA LEU A 143 -4.31 5.69 24.97
C LEU A 143 -4.10 6.54 26.24
N GLY A 144 -4.72 7.72 26.29
CA GLY A 144 -4.61 8.63 27.43
C GLY A 144 -3.36 9.53 27.42
N ALA A 145 -2.57 9.55 26.36
CA ALA A 145 -1.58 10.60 26.17
C ALA A 145 -2.31 11.93 26.02
N ASP A 146 -1.93 12.91 26.82
CA ASP A 146 -2.55 14.25 26.85
C ASP A 146 -2.54 14.87 25.44
N GLU A 147 -3.59 15.64 25.14
CA GLU A 147 -3.73 16.41 23.89
C GLU A 147 -2.61 17.45 23.68
N LEU A 148 -1.78 17.65 24.69
CA LEU A 148 -0.59 18.50 24.71
C LEU A 148 0.67 17.85 24.10
N SER A 149 0.62 16.57 23.72
CA SER A 149 1.72 15.95 22.97
C SER A 149 1.80 16.62 21.58
N ASP A 150 2.96 17.19 21.28
CA ASP A 150 3.31 17.82 19.98
C ASP A 150 3.40 16.79 18.83
N SER A 151 2.85 15.60 19.04
CA SER A 151 2.89 14.50 18.10
C SER A 151 1.90 14.75 16.96
N LYS A 152 2.43 14.94 15.76
CA LYS A 152 1.66 15.01 14.53
C LYS A 152 1.34 13.60 14.01
N ALA A 153 0.14 13.43 13.49
CA ALA A 153 -0.28 12.23 12.78
C ALA A 153 -0.12 12.45 11.28
N CYS A 154 0.50 11.49 10.60
CA CYS A 154 0.71 11.52 9.16
C CYS A 154 0.18 10.23 8.54
N VAL A 155 -0.66 10.36 7.52
CA VAL A 155 -1.22 9.25 6.74
C VAL A 155 -0.96 9.49 5.27
N GLU A 156 -0.47 8.47 4.59
CA GLU A 156 -0.21 8.47 3.16
C GLU A 156 -1.22 7.58 2.43
N PHE A 157 -1.69 8.08 1.29
CA PHE A 157 -2.49 7.34 0.32
C PHE A 157 -1.66 7.16 -0.94
N SER A 158 -1.51 5.92 -1.38
CA SER A 158 -1.02 5.58 -2.72
C SER A 158 -2.23 5.46 -3.64
N VAL A 159 -2.27 6.28 -4.68
CA VAL A 159 -3.43 6.42 -5.56
C VAL A 159 -3.01 6.20 -7.00
N ARG A 160 -3.88 5.59 -7.80
CA ARG A 160 -3.63 5.27 -9.20
C ARG A 160 -4.71 5.80 -10.11
N GLY A 161 -4.30 6.27 -11.28
CA GLY A 161 -5.14 6.77 -12.34
C GLY A 161 -4.78 8.19 -12.75
N ASP A 162 -5.43 8.66 -13.80
CA ASP A 162 -5.31 10.02 -14.29
C ASP A 162 -6.54 10.79 -13.81
N PRO A 163 -6.39 11.88 -13.03
CA PRO A 163 -7.54 12.65 -12.56
C PRO A 163 -8.30 13.25 -13.76
N HIS A 164 -9.62 13.29 -13.68
CA HIS A 164 -10.46 13.88 -14.71
C HIS A 164 -10.11 15.35 -14.96
N ASP A 165 -9.84 16.10 -13.89
CA ASP A 165 -9.34 17.47 -13.92
C ASP A 165 -8.34 17.68 -12.77
N TYR A 166 -7.08 17.85 -13.13
CA TYR A 166 -6.00 18.06 -12.15
C TYR A 166 -6.15 19.36 -11.34
N HIS A 167 -6.63 20.43 -11.97
CA HIS A 167 -6.81 21.71 -11.27
C HIS A 167 -7.96 21.63 -10.28
N GLU A 168 -9.05 20.99 -10.65
CA GLU A 168 -10.17 20.73 -9.74
C GLU A 168 -9.72 19.82 -8.59
N PHE A 169 -8.98 18.74 -8.88
CA PHE A 169 -8.44 17.84 -7.90
C PHE A 169 -7.59 18.56 -6.84
N GLN A 170 -6.66 19.41 -7.29
CA GLN A 170 -5.83 20.21 -6.40
C GLN A 170 -6.66 21.21 -5.59
N SER A 171 -7.58 21.92 -6.23
CA SER A 171 -8.45 22.91 -5.59
C SER A 171 -9.34 22.29 -4.51
N ARG A 172 -9.92 21.12 -4.77
CA ARG A 172 -10.74 20.39 -3.80
C ARG A 172 -9.93 19.96 -2.58
N PHE A 173 -8.70 19.50 -2.75
CA PHE A 173 -7.83 19.19 -1.62
C PHE A 173 -7.47 20.42 -0.80
N MET A 174 -7.18 21.55 -1.43
CA MET A 174 -6.90 22.79 -0.72
C MET A 174 -8.11 23.25 0.11
N GLN A 175 -9.33 23.12 -0.45
CA GLN A 175 -10.55 23.43 0.27
C GLN A 175 -10.73 22.54 1.49
N VAL A 176 -10.61 21.21 1.31
CA VAL A 176 -10.75 20.24 2.42
C VAL A 176 -9.70 20.47 3.51
N SER A 177 -8.46 20.78 3.12
CA SER A 177 -7.38 21.13 4.05
C SER A 177 -7.72 22.34 4.91
N THR A 178 -8.24 23.40 4.27
CA THR A 178 -8.61 24.65 4.95
C THR A 178 -9.80 24.46 5.87
N ASP A 179 -10.84 23.75 5.40
CA ASP A 179 -12.10 23.59 6.13
C ASP A 179 -11.95 22.70 7.37
N GLU A 180 -11.09 21.69 7.30
CA GLU A 180 -10.91 20.69 8.35
C GLU A 180 -9.63 20.91 9.20
N GLY A 181 -8.78 21.86 8.85
CA GLY A 181 -7.62 22.26 9.64
C GLY A 181 -6.48 21.23 9.71
N PHE A 182 -6.20 20.55 8.59
CA PHE A 182 -5.06 19.67 8.44
C PHE A 182 -4.31 19.93 7.12
N ASP A 183 -3.03 19.59 7.05
CA ASP A 183 -2.21 19.82 5.85
C ASP A 183 -2.36 18.67 4.86
N ILE A 184 -2.44 18.97 3.57
CA ILE A 184 -2.44 18.01 2.48
C ILE A 184 -1.27 18.29 1.54
N SER A 185 -0.54 17.23 1.16
CA SER A 185 0.44 17.25 0.08
C SER A 185 0.00 16.29 -1.03
N LEU A 186 0.00 16.78 -2.26
CA LEU A 186 -0.29 15.99 -3.47
C LEU A 186 0.97 15.93 -4.32
N GLN A 187 1.45 14.73 -4.63
CA GLN A 187 2.65 14.51 -5.43
C GLN A 187 2.41 13.40 -6.45
N GLU A 188 2.86 13.63 -7.67
CA GLU A 188 2.96 12.57 -8.66
C GLU A 188 4.11 11.62 -8.29
N ASP A 189 3.83 10.32 -8.15
CA ASP A 189 4.83 9.30 -7.86
C ASP A 189 5.51 8.85 -9.16
N ASN A 190 6.60 9.53 -9.52
CA ASN A 190 7.42 9.09 -10.63
C ASN A 190 8.76 8.53 -10.11
N ILE A 191 9.28 7.53 -10.83
CA ILE A 191 10.50 6.80 -10.49
C ILE A 191 11.73 7.73 -10.28
N PHE A 192 11.78 8.85 -11.00
CA PHE A 192 12.88 9.81 -10.90
C PHE A 192 12.83 10.67 -9.63
N ARG A 193 11.67 10.77 -8.97
CA ARG A 193 11.50 11.51 -7.71
C ARG A 193 11.87 10.68 -6.48
N ARG A 194 11.81 9.36 -6.56
CA ARG A 194 12.19 8.46 -5.44
C ARG A 194 13.66 8.57 -5.05
N SER A 195 14.52 9.06 -5.94
CA SER A 195 15.94 9.29 -5.68
C SER A 195 16.27 10.69 -5.16
N ARG A 196 15.30 11.58 -4.97
CA ARG A 196 15.56 12.94 -4.45
C ARG A 196 15.85 12.87 -2.96
N ARG A 197 16.99 13.46 -2.57
CA ARG A 197 17.31 13.69 -1.17
C ARG A 197 16.61 14.97 -0.74
N LEU A 198 15.75 14.90 0.27
CA LEU A 198 15.16 16.07 0.91
C LEU A 198 16.15 16.57 1.97
N ILE A 199 16.60 17.80 1.85
CA ILE A 199 17.36 18.50 2.89
C ILE A 199 16.38 19.47 3.55
N CYS A 200 16.02 19.21 4.80
CA CYS A 200 15.18 20.11 5.58
C CYS A 200 16.08 20.98 6.45
N PHE A 201 15.92 22.29 6.34
CA PHE A 201 16.52 23.25 7.25
C PHE A 201 15.46 23.68 8.27
N ASP A 202 15.83 23.69 9.55
CA ASP A 202 14.97 24.27 10.58
C ASP A 202 15.02 25.80 10.47
N MET A 203 13.89 26.41 10.15
CA MET A 203 13.77 27.87 10.03
C MET A 203 13.96 28.62 11.34
N THR A 204 13.97 27.96 12.47
CA THR A 204 14.20 28.57 13.78
C THR A 204 15.59 29.21 13.91
N TYR A 205 16.57 28.73 13.14
CA TYR A 205 17.93 29.28 13.11
C TYR A 205 18.15 30.39 12.09
N ALA A 206 17.28 30.55 11.11
CA ALA A 206 17.42 31.56 10.04
C ALA A 206 17.09 32.99 10.50
N HIS A 207 16.55 33.16 11.71
CA HIS A 207 16.09 34.48 12.19
C HIS A 207 17.16 35.29 12.93
N GLN A 208 18.37 34.77 13.16
CA GLN A 208 19.39 35.49 13.90
C GLN A 208 20.41 36.27 13.05
N ASP A 209 20.59 35.94 11.76
CA ASP A 209 21.64 36.59 10.94
C ASP A 209 21.22 37.06 9.53
N GLY A 210 19.95 37.22 9.25
CA GLY A 210 19.47 38.04 8.11
C GLY A 210 19.77 37.59 6.68
N ASP A 211 20.41 36.43 6.46
CA ASP A 211 20.75 35.95 5.12
C ASP A 211 19.99 34.65 4.79
N ILE A 212 18.98 34.78 3.92
CA ILE A 212 18.28 33.61 3.34
C ILE A 212 19.09 33.16 2.12
N LEU A 213 19.83 32.07 2.24
CA LEU A 213 20.42 31.37 1.11
C LEU A 213 19.39 30.42 0.48
N LEU A 214 18.77 30.87 -0.61
CA LEU A 214 17.98 30.01 -1.49
C LEU A 214 18.96 29.28 -2.44
N LEU A 215 19.18 28.00 -2.18
CA LEU A 215 19.86 27.11 -3.11
C LEU A 215 18.83 26.38 -3.96
N TRP A 216 18.91 26.61 -5.27
CA TRP A 216 18.14 25.91 -6.31
C TRP A 216 18.70 24.51 -6.61
#